data_0d85c289478d55378df26db890f5976c
#
_entry.id   0d85c289478d55378df26db890f5976c
#
_cell.length_a   1.000
_cell.length_b   1.000
_cell.length_c   1.000
_cell.angle_alpha   90.00
_cell.angle_beta   90.00
_cell.angle_gamma   90.00
#
_symmetry.space_group_name_H-M   'P 1'
#
loop_
_entity.id
_entity.type
_entity.pdbx_description
1 polymer ?
#
loop_
_entity_poly.entity_id
_entity_poly.type
_entity_poly.pdbx_seq_one_letter_code
_entity_poly.pdbx_strand_id
1 'polypeptide(L)'
;NSPAEQLIHQAVSTYESVLHVWSRSVDRNTPSVYTQSENIDWAFCTPITNEACPGWAIYAAGDFASIAAAGNRDATMALTDDLQDDIKFAELTATTLATLRQTRLLQRRQDSLRPFFAPVVRQALATRDPDQVLAPREANVSVLFCDLRGFSRQSEESGNRLLDLLRRVSDALGVMTHHILDRNGVVGDFHGDAAMGFWGWPLEQASSVTHAANAALAIRAEFEQSAAIATHPLAGFRAGIGIATGKAVAGRIGTVDHVKVTVFGPVVNLASRLESMTKQLQAQILIDEATAARIRAEVPTSVARIRRVARVIPFGMNTPLMVSELLPPESPQFHLTDYHIQAYEKALDSFQDGNWSEAFRMLHQVPAEDRVKDFLTVFIAQHGRSAPPDWNGIIKLPDK
;
A
#
# COMPACT_ATOMS: atom_id res chain seq x y z
N ASN A 1 -49.16 17.45 0.16
CA ASN A 1 -49.53 17.65 1.57
C ASN A 1 -48.24 17.91 2.33
N SER A 2 -48.13 19.11 2.94
CA SER A 2 -46.98 19.40 3.81
C SER A 2 -47.14 18.62 5.12
N PRO A 3 -46.09 17.94 5.61
CA PRO A 3 -46.12 17.32 6.92
C PRO A 3 -46.31 18.38 8.02
N ALA A 4 -46.88 17.97 9.16
CA ALA A 4 -47.04 18.86 10.32
C ALA A 4 -45.66 19.14 10.93
N GLU A 5 -45.00 20.24 10.52
CA GLU A 5 -43.62 20.59 10.93
C GLU A 5 -43.45 20.64 12.46
N GLN A 6 -44.45 21.16 13.19
CA GLN A 6 -44.41 21.22 14.65
C GLN A 6 -44.43 19.81 15.29
N LEU A 7 -45.14 18.83 14.69
CA LEU A 7 -45.19 17.46 15.18
C LEU A 7 -43.81 16.80 14.99
N ILE A 8 -43.18 17.01 13.82
CA ILE A 8 -41.84 16.52 13.54
C ILE A 8 -40.83 17.15 14.51
N HIS A 9 -40.89 18.47 14.68
CA HIS A 9 -39.99 19.18 15.57
C HIS A 9 -40.14 18.69 17.01
N GLN A 10 -41.39 18.45 17.49
CA GLN A 10 -41.59 17.91 18.83
C GLN A 10 -40.99 16.51 18.96
N ALA A 11 -41.32 15.58 18.06
CA ALA A 11 -40.79 14.22 18.12
C ALA A 11 -39.26 14.18 18.11
N VAL A 12 -38.61 14.96 17.26
CA VAL A 12 -37.15 15.03 17.17
C VAL A 12 -36.53 15.68 18.41
N SER A 13 -37.19 16.69 19.01
CA SER A 13 -36.66 17.39 20.19
C SER A 13 -36.84 16.62 21.51
N THR A 14 -37.95 15.85 21.64
CA THR A 14 -38.23 15.04 22.85
C THR A 14 -37.64 13.64 22.76
N TYR A 15 -37.20 13.21 21.58
CA TYR A 15 -36.75 11.83 21.31
C TYR A 15 -37.84 10.77 21.58
N GLU A 16 -39.10 11.14 21.49
CA GLU A 16 -40.23 10.27 21.70
C GLU A 16 -41.18 10.29 20.50
N SER A 17 -41.91 9.19 20.29
CA SER A 17 -42.96 9.14 19.26
C SER A 17 -44.10 9.99 19.68
N VAL A 18 -44.61 10.86 18.77
CA VAL A 18 -45.68 11.77 19.02
C VAL A 18 -46.84 11.40 18.07
N LEU A 19 -48.01 11.10 18.64
CA LEU A 19 -49.26 10.88 17.92
C LEU A 19 -50.18 12.08 18.11
N HIS A 20 -50.80 12.55 17.04
CA HIS A 20 -51.84 13.53 17.08
C HIS A 20 -53.06 13.09 16.25
N VAL A 21 -54.23 13.19 16.86
CA VAL A 21 -55.54 12.90 16.23
C VAL A 21 -56.35 14.16 16.20
N TRP A 22 -56.76 14.61 15.01
CA TRP A 22 -57.63 15.78 14.85
C TRP A 22 -59.06 15.39 15.08
N SER A 23 -59.69 15.96 16.13
CA SER A 23 -61.10 15.74 16.42
C SER A 23 -61.99 16.47 15.40
N ARG A 24 -62.90 15.76 14.75
CA ARG A 24 -63.94 16.32 13.85
C ARG A 24 -65.05 17.02 14.63
N SER A 25 -64.92 17.34 15.92
CA SER A 25 -65.95 17.97 16.70
C SER A 25 -66.18 19.40 16.28
N VAL A 26 -67.54 19.80 16.35
CA VAL A 26 -68.18 21.00 15.82
C VAL A 26 -67.69 22.34 16.43
N ASP A 27 -66.74 22.35 17.34
CA ASP A 27 -66.21 23.57 17.96
C ASP A 27 -64.97 24.09 17.21
N ARG A 28 -65.22 24.97 16.24
CA ARG A 28 -64.19 25.67 15.43
C ARG A 28 -63.34 26.68 16.19
N ASN A 29 -63.49 26.76 17.51
CA ASN A 29 -62.80 27.79 18.33
C ASN A 29 -61.64 27.30 19.19
N THR A 30 -61.28 26.03 19.18
CA THR A 30 -60.09 25.56 19.86
C THR A 30 -58.91 25.50 18.83
N PRO A 31 -57.87 26.35 18.95
CA PRO A 31 -56.74 26.28 18.04
C PRO A 31 -56.04 24.94 18.22
N SER A 32 -56.04 24.13 17.18
CA SER A 32 -55.17 22.92 17.15
C SER A 32 -53.71 23.36 17.22
N VAL A 33 -52.94 22.70 18.09
CA VAL A 33 -51.50 22.95 18.23
C VAL A 33 -50.73 22.61 16.95
N TYR A 34 -51.36 21.74 16.12
CA TYR A 34 -50.77 21.30 14.86
C TYR A 34 -51.64 21.68 13.68
N THR A 35 -51.01 22.05 12.57
CA THR A 35 -51.69 22.41 11.33
C THR A 35 -52.31 21.17 10.70
N GLN A 36 -53.64 21.15 10.54
CA GLN A 36 -54.37 20.08 9.85
C GLN A 36 -54.31 20.31 8.34
N SER A 37 -53.95 19.29 7.58
CA SER A 37 -54.12 19.26 6.13
C SER A 37 -55.46 18.68 5.76
N GLU A 38 -56.04 19.09 4.61
CA GLU A 38 -57.30 18.54 4.10
C GLU A 38 -57.20 17.00 3.96
N ASN A 39 -58.19 16.29 4.49
CA ASN A 39 -58.31 14.82 4.48
C ASN A 39 -57.27 14.06 5.35
N ILE A 40 -56.73 14.66 6.39
CA ILE A 40 -55.91 13.97 7.38
C ILE A 40 -56.62 14.02 8.74
N ASP A 41 -56.91 12.87 9.31
CA ASP A 41 -57.52 12.72 10.62
C ASP A 41 -56.54 12.36 11.72
N TRP A 42 -55.40 11.78 11.36
CA TRP A 42 -54.33 11.44 12.30
C TRP A 42 -52.95 11.57 11.66
N ALA A 43 -51.95 11.83 12.48
CA ALA A 43 -50.54 11.72 12.11
C ALA A 43 -49.71 11.33 13.31
N PHE A 44 -48.66 10.54 13.06
CA PHE A 44 -47.64 10.32 14.07
C PHE A 44 -46.25 10.54 13.47
N CYS A 45 -45.29 10.84 14.36
CA CYS A 45 -43.89 11.00 14.03
C CYS A 45 -43.03 10.25 15.04
N THR A 46 -42.24 9.33 14.57
CA THR A 46 -41.29 8.52 15.35
C THR A 46 -39.87 8.97 15.04
N PRO A 47 -39.11 9.52 16.01
CA PRO A 47 -37.73 9.96 15.79
C PRO A 47 -36.81 8.79 15.62
N ILE A 48 -35.75 8.95 14.81
CA ILE A 48 -34.66 7.98 14.67
C ILE A 48 -33.54 8.42 15.59
N THR A 49 -33.51 7.85 16.80
CA THR A 49 -32.57 8.24 17.88
C THR A 49 -31.22 7.56 17.70
N ASN A 50 -30.39 8.09 16.80
CA ASN A 50 -29.05 7.60 16.57
C ASN A 50 -28.16 8.74 16.04
N GLU A 51 -26.88 8.78 16.47
CA GLU A 51 -25.89 9.76 15.98
C GLU A 51 -25.68 9.72 14.46
N ALA A 52 -25.92 8.58 13.84
CA ALA A 52 -25.84 8.43 12.39
C ALA A 52 -27.03 9.06 11.62
N CYS A 53 -28.09 9.44 12.33
CA CYS A 53 -29.35 9.95 11.76
C CYS A 53 -29.79 11.25 12.46
N PRO A 54 -28.98 12.30 12.54
CA PRO A 54 -29.35 13.52 13.26
C PRO A 54 -30.55 14.19 12.61
N GLY A 55 -31.62 14.38 13.40
CA GLY A 55 -32.86 15.03 12.94
C GLY A 55 -33.76 14.18 12.01
N TRP A 56 -33.51 12.88 11.88
CA TRP A 56 -34.34 11.99 11.10
C TRP A 56 -35.53 11.49 11.91
N ALA A 57 -36.67 11.37 11.23
CA ALA A 57 -37.90 10.81 11.80
C ALA A 57 -38.68 10.08 10.72
N ILE A 58 -39.51 9.13 11.15
CA ILE A 58 -40.54 8.50 10.34
C ILE A 58 -41.84 9.26 10.59
N TYR A 59 -42.45 9.82 9.55
CA TYR A 59 -43.73 10.51 9.62
C TYR A 59 -44.77 9.70 8.84
N ALA A 60 -45.90 9.42 9.50
CA ALA A 60 -47.04 8.80 8.87
C ALA A 60 -48.32 9.61 9.17
N ALA A 61 -49.22 9.71 8.20
CA ALA A 61 -50.45 10.41 8.35
C ALA A 61 -51.53 9.76 7.45
N GLY A 62 -52.79 9.80 7.87
CA GLY A 62 -53.88 9.20 7.15
C GLY A 62 -55.24 9.68 7.61
N ASP A 63 -56.26 9.13 7.01
CA ASP A 63 -57.66 9.35 7.37
C ASP A 63 -58.26 8.07 8.01
N PHE A 64 -59.35 8.24 8.80
CA PHE A 64 -60.01 7.09 9.41
C PHE A 64 -60.86 6.29 8.42
N ALA A 65 -61.22 6.84 7.27
CA ALA A 65 -62.01 6.13 6.27
C ALA A 65 -61.16 5.01 5.61
N SER A 66 -59.87 5.24 5.43
CA SER A 66 -58.95 4.24 4.90
C SER A 66 -58.72 3.07 5.87
N ILE A 67 -58.70 3.32 7.18
CA ILE A 67 -58.59 2.27 8.22
C ILE A 67 -59.91 1.51 8.37
N ALA A 68 -61.07 2.20 8.37
CA ALA A 68 -62.40 1.58 8.48
C ALA A 68 -62.74 0.68 7.29
N ALA A 69 -62.22 0.96 6.11
CA ALA A 69 -62.36 0.12 4.93
C ALA A 69 -61.61 -1.23 5.02
N ALA A 70 -60.64 -1.31 5.89
CA ALA A 70 -59.78 -2.50 6.11
C ALA A 70 -60.36 -3.52 7.13
N GLY A 71 -61.38 -3.19 7.95
CA GLY A 71 -62.11 -4.14 8.82
C GLY A 71 -62.68 -3.59 10.10
N ASN A 72 -63.90 -3.88 10.34
CA ASN A 72 -64.73 -4.00 11.57
C ASN A 72 -65.17 -2.73 12.35
N ARG A 73 -66.46 -2.74 12.75
CA ARG A 73 -67.32 -1.60 13.10
C ARG A 73 -67.45 -1.24 14.61
N ASP A 74 -66.47 -1.50 15.47
CA ASP A 74 -66.46 -0.89 16.82
C ASP A 74 -65.35 0.11 16.95
N ALA A 75 -65.65 1.34 16.50
CA ALA A 75 -64.71 2.04 15.64
C ALA A 75 -63.70 2.97 16.34
N THR A 76 -63.86 3.42 17.56
CA THR A 76 -62.98 4.51 18.08
C THR A 76 -61.91 4.00 19.06
N MET A 77 -62.20 2.97 19.82
CA MET A 77 -61.19 2.38 20.74
C MET A 77 -60.24 1.43 20.02
N ALA A 78 -60.76 0.64 19.07
CA ALA A 78 -59.97 -0.24 18.21
C ALA A 78 -58.97 0.54 17.31
N LEU A 79 -59.41 1.71 16.81
CA LEU A 79 -58.57 2.58 15.94
C LEU A 79 -57.36 3.20 16.68
N THR A 80 -57.50 3.48 17.99
CA THR A 80 -56.37 3.99 18.78
C THR A 80 -55.35 2.87 19.10
N ASP A 81 -55.81 1.64 19.30
CA ASP A 81 -54.94 0.48 19.53
C ASP A 81 -54.21 0.12 18.24
N ASP A 82 -54.86 0.14 17.06
CA ASP A 82 -54.23 -0.10 15.75
C ASP A 82 -53.11 0.96 15.48
N LEU A 83 -53.36 2.25 15.77
CA LEU A 83 -52.36 3.30 15.60
C LEU A 83 -51.18 3.15 16.59
N GLN A 84 -51.39 2.64 17.79
CA GLN A 84 -50.31 2.34 18.73
C GLN A 84 -49.43 1.19 18.22
N ASP A 85 -50.01 0.19 17.59
CA ASP A 85 -49.23 -0.90 16.98
C ASP A 85 -48.47 -0.42 15.76
N ASP A 86 -49.04 0.49 14.95
CA ASP A 86 -48.33 1.16 13.84
C ASP A 86 -47.14 2.00 14.36
N ILE A 87 -47.28 2.70 15.48
CA ILE A 87 -46.20 3.45 16.11
C ILE A 87 -45.09 2.49 16.58
N LYS A 88 -45.41 1.37 17.25
CA LYS A 88 -44.42 0.37 17.66
C LYS A 88 -43.68 -0.23 16.45
N PHE A 89 -44.42 -0.47 15.35
CA PHE A 89 -43.80 -0.91 14.10
C PHE A 89 -42.87 0.14 13.52
N ALA A 90 -43.27 1.42 13.57
CA ALA A 90 -42.41 2.53 13.15
C ALA A 90 -41.17 2.68 14.03
N GLU A 91 -41.27 2.47 15.34
CA GLU A 91 -40.13 2.47 16.29
C GLU A 91 -39.15 1.34 15.99
N LEU A 92 -39.63 0.13 15.71
CA LEU A 92 -38.82 -0.99 15.31
C LEU A 92 -38.11 -0.70 13.96
N THR A 93 -38.85 -0.12 13.02
CA THR A 93 -38.32 0.29 11.72
C THR A 93 -37.29 1.40 11.86
N ALA A 94 -37.52 2.39 12.73
CA ALA A 94 -36.58 3.47 13.03
C ALA A 94 -35.26 2.91 13.62
N THR A 95 -35.36 1.98 14.56
CA THR A 95 -34.20 1.30 15.16
C THR A 95 -33.40 0.51 14.14
N THR A 96 -34.12 -0.21 13.26
CA THR A 96 -33.48 -0.99 12.18
C THR A 96 -32.75 -0.08 11.19
N LEU A 97 -33.39 0.99 10.74
CA LEU A 97 -32.80 1.99 9.84
C LEU A 97 -31.57 2.67 10.47
N ALA A 98 -31.66 3.03 11.76
CA ALA A 98 -30.58 3.60 12.52
C ALA A 98 -29.35 2.68 12.53
N THR A 99 -29.55 1.41 12.86
CA THR A 99 -28.50 0.38 12.91
C THR A 99 -27.86 0.16 11.55
N LEU A 100 -28.66 0.02 10.50
CA LEU A 100 -28.17 -0.15 9.13
C LEU A 100 -27.33 1.05 8.66
N ARG A 101 -27.78 2.27 8.96
CA ARG A 101 -27.06 3.49 8.60
C ARG A 101 -25.73 3.60 9.37
N GLN A 102 -25.75 3.33 10.66
CA GLN A 102 -24.53 3.31 11.50
C GLN A 102 -23.53 2.31 10.97
N THR A 103 -23.96 1.09 10.69
CA THR A 103 -23.10 0.05 10.09
C THR A 103 -22.49 0.51 8.77
N ARG A 104 -23.29 1.11 7.88
CA ARG A 104 -22.80 1.65 6.61
C ARG A 104 -21.78 2.78 6.79
N LEU A 105 -21.97 3.66 7.76
CA LEU A 105 -21.04 4.73 8.04
C LEU A 105 -19.71 4.19 8.60
N LEU A 106 -19.76 3.21 9.50
CA LEU A 106 -18.57 2.53 10.02
C LEU A 106 -17.83 1.79 8.90
N GLN A 107 -18.54 1.08 8.04
CA GLN A 107 -17.95 0.43 6.85
C GLN A 107 -17.27 1.44 5.93
N ARG A 108 -17.92 2.56 5.60
CA ARG A 108 -17.31 3.63 4.78
C ARG A 108 -16.04 4.22 5.42
N ARG A 109 -16.05 4.45 6.74
CA ARG A 109 -14.85 4.90 7.48
C ARG A 109 -13.73 3.85 7.40
N GLN A 110 -14.06 2.59 7.59
CA GLN A 110 -13.11 1.49 7.48
C GLN A 110 -12.56 1.37 6.04
N ASP A 111 -13.41 1.46 5.02
CA ASP A 111 -12.99 1.41 3.61
C ASP A 111 -12.08 2.58 3.24
N SER A 112 -12.30 3.77 3.79
CA SER A 112 -11.42 4.93 3.56
C SER A 112 -10.01 4.76 4.13
N LEU A 113 -9.83 3.88 5.12
CA LEU A 113 -8.52 3.55 5.70
C LEU A 113 -7.80 2.41 4.97
N ARG A 114 -8.49 1.67 4.08
CA ARG A 114 -7.90 0.55 3.33
C ARG A 114 -6.62 0.91 2.56
N PRO A 115 -6.51 2.06 1.89
CA PRO A 115 -5.30 2.42 1.15
C PRO A 115 -4.07 2.65 2.04
N PHE A 116 -4.26 2.89 3.34
CA PHE A 116 -3.16 3.18 4.26
C PHE A 116 -2.50 1.94 4.85
N PHE A 117 -3.10 0.75 4.67
CA PHE A 117 -2.56 -0.49 5.20
C PHE A 117 -2.41 -1.55 4.10
N ALA A 118 -1.25 -2.18 4.06
CA ALA A 118 -1.01 -3.33 3.18
C ALA A 118 -2.02 -4.46 3.44
N PRO A 119 -2.39 -5.26 2.42
CA PRO A 119 -3.33 -6.37 2.59
C PRO A 119 -2.97 -7.34 3.71
N VAL A 120 -1.69 -7.69 3.85
CA VAL A 120 -1.19 -8.59 4.90
C VAL A 120 -1.37 -8.00 6.32
N VAL A 121 -1.23 -6.69 6.46
CA VAL A 121 -1.47 -5.99 7.74
C VAL A 121 -2.96 -5.99 8.07
N ARG A 122 -3.82 -5.68 7.10
CA ARG A 122 -5.28 -5.72 7.28
C ARG A 122 -5.78 -7.11 7.67
N GLN A 123 -5.23 -8.15 7.05
CA GLN A 123 -5.55 -9.54 7.39
C GLN A 123 -5.17 -9.87 8.84
N ALA A 124 -4.01 -9.43 9.30
CA ALA A 124 -3.59 -9.63 10.68
C ALA A 124 -4.48 -8.86 11.68
N LEU A 125 -4.86 -7.61 11.33
CA LEU A 125 -5.75 -6.77 12.14
C LEU A 125 -7.19 -7.30 12.22
N ALA A 126 -7.66 -8.04 11.21
CA ALA A 126 -9.00 -8.62 11.20
C ALA A 126 -9.17 -9.76 12.21
N THR A 127 -8.08 -10.42 12.62
CA THR A 127 -8.11 -11.64 13.45
C THR A 127 -7.46 -11.48 14.82
N ARG A 128 -6.76 -10.37 15.07
CA ARG A 128 -5.98 -10.13 16.30
C ARG A 128 -6.18 -8.70 16.80
N ASP A 129 -5.86 -8.49 18.07
CA ASP A 129 -5.84 -7.15 18.69
C ASP A 129 -4.89 -6.20 17.92
N PRO A 130 -5.39 -5.06 17.42
CA PRO A 130 -4.59 -4.07 16.70
C PRO A 130 -3.36 -3.58 17.45
N ASP A 131 -3.46 -3.37 18.76
CA ASP A 131 -2.33 -2.89 19.56
C ASP A 131 -1.21 -3.92 19.67
N GLN A 132 -1.55 -5.20 19.70
CA GLN A 132 -0.56 -6.29 19.68
C GLN A 132 0.06 -6.48 18.30
N VAL A 133 -0.75 -6.44 17.23
CA VAL A 133 -0.27 -6.60 15.85
C VAL A 133 0.69 -5.48 15.47
N LEU A 134 0.36 -4.24 15.82
CA LEU A 134 1.12 -3.05 15.44
C LEU A 134 2.24 -2.68 16.43
N ALA A 135 2.34 -3.36 17.57
CA ALA A 135 3.42 -3.12 18.54
C ALA A 135 4.79 -3.30 17.87
N PRO A 136 5.73 -2.36 18.06
CA PRO A 136 7.09 -2.50 17.57
C PRO A 136 7.76 -3.75 18.16
N ARG A 137 8.32 -4.60 17.31
CA ARG A 137 9.06 -5.79 17.73
C ARG A 137 10.18 -6.14 16.77
N GLU A 138 11.19 -6.83 17.28
CA GLU A 138 12.23 -7.42 16.44
C GLU A 138 11.64 -8.49 15.51
N ALA A 139 12.06 -8.43 14.25
CA ALA A 139 11.69 -9.39 13.22
C ALA A 139 12.85 -9.58 12.24
N ASN A 140 12.92 -10.76 11.63
CA ASN A 140 13.76 -10.98 10.46
C ASN A 140 13.00 -10.50 9.23
N VAL A 141 13.50 -9.46 8.59
CA VAL A 141 12.83 -8.81 7.45
C VAL A 141 13.71 -8.82 6.21
N SER A 142 13.09 -8.86 5.05
CA SER A 142 13.71 -8.49 3.77
C SER A 142 13.21 -7.11 3.41
N VAL A 143 14.12 -6.16 3.18
CA VAL A 143 13.81 -4.77 2.84
C VAL A 143 14.24 -4.50 1.41
N LEU A 144 13.36 -3.86 0.65
CA LEU A 144 13.58 -3.46 -0.73
C LEU A 144 13.46 -1.93 -0.82
N PHE A 145 14.46 -1.29 -1.39
CA PHE A 145 14.38 0.08 -1.89
C PHE A 145 14.36 0.06 -3.41
N CYS A 146 13.46 0.86 -3.99
CA CYS A 146 13.35 1.02 -5.43
C CYS A 146 13.27 2.51 -5.75
N ASP A 147 14.17 3.01 -6.61
CA ASP A 147 14.27 4.41 -7.02
C ASP A 147 14.24 4.53 -8.55
N LEU A 148 13.69 5.65 -9.06
CA LEU A 148 13.63 5.92 -10.49
C LEU A 148 14.96 6.49 -10.98
N ARG A 149 15.52 5.88 -11.99
CA ARG A 149 16.70 6.41 -12.67
C ARG A 149 16.31 7.48 -13.69
N GLY A 150 17.04 8.59 -13.65
CA GLY A 150 16.83 9.70 -14.58
C GLY A 150 15.74 10.69 -14.19
N PHE A 151 15.08 10.50 -13.04
CA PHE A 151 14.01 11.37 -12.57
C PHE A 151 14.46 12.82 -12.34
N SER A 152 15.58 13.04 -11.66
CA SER A 152 16.10 14.39 -11.36
C SER A 152 16.27 15.21 -12.62
N ARG A 153 16.84 14.63 -13.69
CA ARG A 153 16.99 15.29 -14.99
C ARG A 153 15.63 15.59 -15.64
N GLN A 154 14.70 14.62 -15.62
CA GLN A 154 13.37 14.84 -16.18
C GLN A 154 12.56 15.88 -15.38
N SER A 155 12.80 15.97 -14.07
CA SER A 155 12.20 16.98 -13.20
C SER A 155 12.67 18.40 -13.59
N GLU A 156 13.96 18.58 -13.84
CA GLU A 156 14.53 19.83 -14.30
C GLU A 156 14.02 20.24 -15.70
N GLU A 157 13.95 19.27 -16.63
CA GLU A 157 13.46 19.48 -18.00
C GLU A 157 11.94 19.74 -18.06
N SER A 158 11.17 19.30 -17.07
CA SER A 158 9.69 19.42 -17.05
C SER A 158 9.17 20.83 -16.81
N GLY A 159 9.98 21.73 -16.25
CA GLY A 159 9.65 23.14 -16.08
C GLY A 159 8.26 23.37 -15.48
N ASN A 160 7.34 24.00 -16.25
CA ASN A 160 5.99 24.37 -15.78
C ASN A 160 4.95 23.23 -15.79
N ARG A 161 5.31 21.97 -16.11
CA ARG A 161 4.38 20.82 -16.19
C ARG A 161 4.45 19.92 -14.96
N LEU A 162 4.44 20.50 -13.77
CA LEU A 162 4.58 19.76 -12.51
C LEU A 162 3.47 18.72 -12.26
N LEU A 163 2.23 19.00 -12.69
CA LEU A 163 1.12 18.05 -12.55
C LEU A 163 1.28 16.80 -13.44
N ASP A 164 1.83 16.97 -14.63
CA ASP A 164 2.09 15.84 -15.54
C ASP A 164 3.27 15.00 -15.01
N LEU A 165 4.30 15.67 -14.48
CA LEU A 165 5.39 14.99 -13.80
C LEU A 165 4.89 14.21 -12.59
N LEU A 166 4.06 14.82 -11.73
CA LEU A 166 3.45 14.15 -10.57
C LEU A 166 2.64 12.92 -10.97
N ARG A 167 1.83 12.99 -12.04
CA ARG A 167 1.08 11.82 -12.54
C ARG A 167 2.02 10.69 -12.95
N ARG A 168 3.06 10.99 -13.74
CA ARG A 168 4.04 10.00 -14.18
C ARG A 168 4.79 9.36 -13.01
N VAL A 169 5.16 10.14 -12.00
CA VAL A 169 5.78 9.60 -10.76
C VAL A 169 4.78 8.73 -10.01
N SER A 170 3.53 9.17 -9.88
CA SER A 170 2.48 8.39 -9.23
C SER A 170 2.24 7.06 -9.95
N ASP A 171 2.25 7.05 -11.28
CA ASP A 171 2.13 5.81 -12.08
C ASP A 171 3.33 4.89 -11.83
N ALA A 172 4.54 5.44 -11.79
CA ALA A 172 5.75 4.67 -11.51
C ALA A 172 5.79 4.10 -10.08
N LEU A 173 5.41 4.90 -9.08
CA LEU A 173 5.22 4.43 -7.70
C LEU A 173 4.10 3.38 -7.62
N GLY A 174 3.07 3.51 -8.46
CA GLY A 174 1.98 2.53 -8.61
C GLY A 174 2.51 1.16 -9.01
N VAL A 175 3.41 1.08 -10.00
CA VAL A 175 4.08 -0.17 -10.39
C VAL A 175 4.85 -0.79 -9.23
N MET A 176 5.68 0.01 -8.54
CA MET A 176 6.48 -0.47 -7.42
C MET A 176 5.59 -1.02 -6.29
N THR A 177 4.58 -0.24 -5.88
CA THR A 177 3.68 -0.62 -4.79
C THR A 177 2.81 -1.80 -5.13
N HIS A 178 2.32 -1.89 -6.37
CA HIS A 178 1.54 -3.03 -6.84
C HIS A 178 2.31 -4.33 -6.65
N HIS A 179 3.54 -4.42 -7.15
CA HIS A 179 4.35 -5.62 -7.04
C HIS A 179 4.79 -5.96 -5.61
N ILE A 180 5.00 -4.95 -4.76
CA ILE A 180 5.28 -5.15 -3.34
C ILE A 180 4.07 -5.77 -2.63
N LEU A 181 2.88 -5.15 -2.80
CA LEU A 181 1.65 -5.55 -2.11
C LEU A 181 1.11 -6.90 -2.62
N ASP A 182 1.18 -7.15 -3.93
CA ASP A 182 0.73 -8.40 -4.56
C ASP A 182 1.55 -9.63 -4.09
N ARG A 183 2.76 -9.40 -3.59
CA ARG A 183 3.62 -10.44 -3.01
C ARG A 183 3.70 -10.39 -1.49
N ASN A 184 2.60 -9.99 -0.84
CA ASN A 184 2.47 -9.92 0.62
C ASN A 184 3.49 -9.02 1.32
N GLY A 185 4.03 -8.03 0.63
CA GLY A 185 4.88 -7.01 1.22
C GLY A 185 4.08 -5.89 1.88
N VAL A 186 4.78 -5.12 2.68
CA VAL A 186 4.29 -3.87 3.29
C VAL A 186 5.04 -2.70 2.65
N VAL A 187 4.32 -1.69 2.18
CA VAL A 187 4.92 -0.43 1.77
C VAL A 187 5.19 0.38 3.05
N GLY A 188 6.45 0.60 3.35
CA GLY A 188 6.87 1.24 4.60
C GLY A 188 7.00 2.76 4.49
N ASP A 189 7.41 3.27 3.34
CA ASP A 189 7.52 4.71 3.08
C ASP A 189 7.72 5.02 1.59
N PHE A 190 7.55 6.32 1.26
CA PHE A 190 7.93 6.93 -0.01
C PHE A 190 8.95 8.04 0.25
N HIS A 191 9.98 8.12 -0.58
CA HIS A 191 11.00 9.16 -0.54
C HIS A 191 11.14 9.80 -1.93
N GLY A 192 10.31 10.81 -2.20
CA GLY A 192 10.23 11.42 -3.53
C GLY A 192 9.72 10.44 -4.58
N ASP A 193 10.59 10.01 -5.47
CA ASP A 193 10.35 9.04 -6.54
C ASP A 193 10.75 7.59 -6.15
N ALA A 194 11.14 7.37 -4.90
CA ALA A 194 11.50 6.06 -4.39
C ALA A 194 10.41 5.45 -3.49
N ALA A 195 10.28 4.14 -3.53
CA ALA A 195 9.43 3.36 -2.64
C ALA A 195 10.27 2.38 -1.81
N MET A 196 9.91 2.24 -0.53
CA MET A 196 10.44 1.21 0.36
C MET A 196 9.38 0.16 0.64
N GLY A 197 9.70 -1.10 0.38
CA GLY A 197 8.87 -2.26 0.74
C GLY A 197 9.61 -3.20 1.69
N PHE A 198 8.86 -3.96 2.50
CA PHE A 198 9.47 -4.97 3.36
C PHE A 198 8.56 -6.17 3.59
N TRP A 199 9.15 -7.32 3.92
CA TRP A 199 8.51 -8.62 4.18
C TRP A 199 9.01 -9.21 5.48
N GLY A 200 8.25 -10.15 6.08
CA GLY A 200 8.59 -10.81 7.36
C GLY A 200 7.86 -10.22 8.56
N TRP A 201 6.93 -9.29 8.34
CA TRP A 201 6.07 -8.69 9.35
C TRP A 201 4.70 -8.31 8.72
N PRO A 202 3.55 -8.31 9.42
CA PRO A 202 3.33 -8.63 10.86
C PRO A 202 3.33 -10.13 11.15
N LEU A 203 3.29 -10.97 10.14
CA LEU A 203 3.40 -12.43 10.25
C LEU A 203 4.77 -12.86 9.77
N GLU A 204 5.39 -13.81 10.48
CA GLU A 204 6.59 -14.47 9.99
C GLU A 204 6.28 -15.15 8.65
N GLN A 205 7.09 -14.86 7.65
CA GLN A 205 7.00 -15.45 6.32
C GLN A 205 8.31 -16.17 6.02
N ALA A 206 8.27 -17.49 5.99
CA ALA A 206 9.45 -18.30 5.62
C ALA A 206 9.99 -17.89 4.24
N SER A 207 9.09 -17.48 3.32
CA SER A 207 9.38 -17.07 1.94
C SER A 207 9.61 -15.56 1.77
N SER A 208 9.89 -14.79 2.83
CA SER A 208 10.06 -13.33 2.76
C SER A 208 11.08 -12.88 1.70
N VAL A 209 12.22 -13.58 1.60
CA VAL A 209 13.27 -13.29 0.62
C VAL A 209 12.80 -13.61 -0.80
N THR A 210 12.12 -14.74 -0.98
CA THR A 210 11.56 -15.15 -2.27
C THR A 210 10.52 -14.14 -2.77
N HIS A 211 9.66 -13.65 -1.89
CA HIS A 211 8.66 -12.63 -2.23
C HIS A 211 9.32 -11.30 -2.61
N ALA A 212 10.34 -10.86 -1.87
CA ALA A 212 11.11 -9.66 -2.18
C ALA A 212 11.83 -9.76 -3.52
N ALA A 213 12.48 -10.90 -3.79
CA ALA A 213 13.15 -11.17 -5.08
C ALA A 213 12.16 -11.15 -6.25
N ASN A 214 11.02 -11.83 -6.11
CA ASN A 214 9.98 -11.84 -7.14
C ASN A 214 9.35 -10.47 -7.37
N ALA A 215 9.20 -9.65 -6.32
CA ALA A 215 8.75 -8.28 -6.46
C ALA A 215 9.75 -7.43 -7.26
N ALA A 216 11.03 -7.52 -6.93
CA ALA A 216 12.08 -6.79 -7.63
C ALA A 216 12.19 -7.17 -9.12
N LEU A 217 12.15 -8.46 -9.43
CA LEU A 217 12.18 -8.94 -10.82
C LEU A 217 10.96 -8.50 -11.62
N ALA A 218 9.77 -8.50 -10.99
CA ALA A 218 8.55 -8.05 -11.64
C ALA A 218 8.54 -6.53 -11.86
N ILE A 219 8.97 -5.73 -10.89
CA ILE A 219 9.15 -4.27 -11.05
C ILE A 219 10.10 -4.00 -12.21
N ARG A 220 11.26 -4.66 -12.25
CA ARG A 220 12.22 -4.54 -13.34
C ARG A 220 11.58 -4.84 -14.69
N ALA A 221 10.90 -5.99 -14.82
CA ALA A 221 10.30 -6.44 -16.07
C ALA A 221 9.24 -5.46 -16.58
N GLU A 222 8.39 -4.91 -15.70
CA GLU A 222 7.36 -3.96 -16.08
C GLU A 222 7.95 -2.62 -16.55
N PHE A 223 9.01 -2.11 -15.90
CA PHE A 223 9.72 -0.92 -16.38
C PHE A 223 10.42 -1.17 -17.73
N GLU A 224 11.02 -2.33 -17.94
CA GLU A 224 11.65 -2.70 -19.22
C GLU A 224 10.63 -2.80 -20.34
N GLN A 225 9.46 -3.43 -20.10
CA GLN A 225 8.36 -3.50 -21.06
C GLN A 225 7.79 -2.12 -21.39
N SER A 226 7.57 -1.30 -20.37
CA SER A 226 7.07 0.07 -20.53
C SER A 226 8.05 0.96 -21.31
N ALA A 227 9.36 0.78 -21.09
CA ALA A 227 10.39 1.52 -21.81
C ALA A 227 10.49 1.16 -23.30
N ALA A 228 10.06 -0.02 -23.69
CA ALA A 228 10.02 -0.45 -25.09
C ALA A 228 8.93 0.25 -25.92
N ILE A 229 7.94 0.87 -25.25
CA ILE A 229 6.79 1.55 -25.88
C ILE A 229 6.98 3.06 -25.73
N ALA A 230 7.40 3.74 -26.79
CA ALA A 230 7.74 5.18 -26.72
C ALA A 230 6.59 6.11 -26.26
N THR A 231 5.33 5.69 -26.45
CA THR A 231 4.14 6.44 -26.05
C THR A 231 3.67 6.12 -24.62
N HIS A 232 4.31 5.16 -23.96
CA HIS A 232 3.92 4.78 -22.60
C HIS A 232 4.27 5.89 -21.59
N PRO A 233 3.41 6.20 -20.57
CA PRO A 233 3.71 7.21 -19.56
C PRO A 233 5.04 7.00 -18.82
N LEU A 234 5.45 5.73 -18.67
CA LEU A 234 6.70 5.33 -18.02
C LEU A 234 7.88 5.18 -18.99
N ALA A 235 7.70 5.49 -20.29
CA ALA A 235 8.80 5.49 -21.23
C ALA A 235 9.96 6.40 -20.74
N GLY A 236 11.17 5.85 -20.77
CA GLY A 236 12.37 6.55 -20.28
C GLY A 236 12.66 6.43 -18.78
N PHE A 237 11.75 5.85 -17.97
CA PHE A 237 12.08 5.47 -16.60
C PHE A 237 12.72 4.07 -16.54
N ARG A 238 13.65 3.92 -15.61
CA ARG A 238 14.24 2.64 -15.21
C ARG A 238 14.28 2.58 -13.70
N ALA A 239 14.22 1.40 -13.13
CA ALA A 239 14.29 1.20 -11.70
C ALA A 239 15.71 0.76 -11.28
N GLY A 240 16.23 1.36 -10.20
CA GLY A 240 17.34 0.84 -9.42
C GLY A 240 16.79 0.21 -8.14
N ILE A 241 17.19 -1.01 -7.82
CA ILE A 241 16.60 -1.75 -6.69
C ILE A 241 17.72 -2.30 -5.79
N GLY A 242 17.60 -2.08 -4.47
CA GLY A 242 18.45 -2.66 -3.46
C GLY A 242 17.66 -3.53 -2.51
N ILE A 243 18.11 -4.76 -2.24
CA ILE A 243 17.47 -5.67 -1.27
C ILE A 243 18.47 -6.12 -0.24
N ALA A 244 18.10 -6.00 1.04
CA ALA A 244 18.88 -6.56 2.15
C ALA A 244 17.98 -7.34 3.11
N THR A 245 18.56 -8.39 3.73
CA THR A 245 17.83 -9.25 4.66
C THR A 245 18.55 -9.33 6.01
N GLY A 246 17.79 -9.11 7.10
CA GLY A 246 18.36 -9.15 8.44
C GLY A 246 17.36 -8.77 9.53
N LYS A 247 17.87 -8.59 10.75
CA LYS A 247 17.07 -8.16 11.89
C LYS A 247 16.76 -6.67 11.83
N ALA A 248 15.52 -6.34 12.16
CA ALA A 248 15.04 -4.96 12.31
C ALA A 248 13.91 -4.90 13.31
N VAL A 249 13.56 -3.71 13.75
CA VAL A 249 12.30 -3.45 14.48
C VAL A 249 11.24 -3.06 13.47
N ALA A 250 10.12 -3.81 13.44
CA ALA A 250 8.99 -3.53 12.58
C ALA A 250 7.73 -3.33 13.40
N GLY A 251 6.87 -2.40 13.00
CA GLY A 251 5.65 -2.06 13.72
C GLY A 251 5.19 -0.63 13.51
N ARG A 252 4.40 -0.13 14.44
CA ARG A 252 3.98 1.26 14.50
C ARG A 252 5.12 2.10 15.13
N ILE A 253 5.86 2.82 14.29
CA ILE A 253 7.05 3.59 14.67
C ILE A 253 6.77 5.08 14.43
N GLY A 254 7.17 5.93 15.39
CA GLY A 254 7.01 7.38 15.28
C GLY A 254 6.93 8.06 16.64
N THR A 255 6.29 9.23 16.68
CA THR A 255 6.06 10.03 17.86
C THR A 255 4.60 9.93 18.31
N VAL A 256 4.24 10.61 19.40
CA VAL A 256 2.85 10.70 19.89
C VAL A 256 1.94 11.33 18.81
N ASP A 257 2.46 12.31 18.07
CA ASP A 257 1.67 13.08 17.11
C ASP A 257 1.67 12.48 15.70
N HIS A 258 2.67 11.65 15.34
CA HIS A 258 2.79 11.08 14.01
C HIS A 258 3.44 9.71 14.04
N VAL A 259 2.70 8.72 13.57
CA VAL A 259 3.13 7.32 13.50
C VAL A 259 2.98 6.76 12.09
N LYS A 260 3.87 5.84 11.75
CA LYS A 260 3.83 5.05 10.51
C LYS A 260 3.97 3.56 10.84
N VAL A 261 3.39 2.71 10.01
CA VAL A 261 3.71 1.28 10.00
C VAL A 261 4.91 1.10 9.09
N THR A 262 6.07 0.84 9.69
CA THR A 262 7.34 0.81 8.96
C THR A 262 8.35 -0.10 9.65
N VAL A 263 9.58 -0.10 9.18
CA VAL A 263 10.69 -0.89 9.68
C VAL A 263 11.91 0.00 9.94
N PHE A 264 12.65 -0.28 11.02
CA PHE A 264 13.83 0.46 11.45
C PHE A 264 14.96 -0.48 11.83
N GLY A 265 16.16 -0.24 11.31
CA GLY A 265 17.35 -1.02 11.67
C GLY A 265 18.48 -0.93 10.63
N PRO A 266 19.64 -1.52 10.91
CA PRO A 266 20.80 -1.49 10.00
C PRO A 266 20.52 -2.06 8.60
N VAL A 267 19.65 -3.08 8.51
CA VAL A 267 19.24 -3.70 7.25
C VAL A 267 18.51 -2.71 6.32
N VAL A 268 17.76 -1.76 6.88
CA VAL A 268 17.07 -0.71 6.11
C VAL A 268 18.07 0.21 5.43
N ASN A 269 19.09 0.65 6.19
CA ASN A 269 20.17 1.48 5.68
C ASN A 269 20.98 0.73 4.62
N LEU A 270 21.21 -0.58 4.82
CA LEU A 270 21.94 -1.41 3.86
C LEU A 270 21.18 -1.52 2.54
N ALA A 271 19.86 -1.79 2.58
CA ALA A 271 19.02 -1.87 1.38
C ALA A 271 19.02 -0.55 0.58
N SER A 272 18.91 0.59 1.26
CA SER A 272 19.00 1.92 0.64
C SER A 272 20.37 2.18 -0.01
N ARG A 273 21.46 1.73 0.64
CA ARG A 273 22.83 1.85 0.07
C ARG A 273 23.01 0.94 -1.14
N LEU A 274 22.47 -0.29 -1.11
CA LEU A 274 22.48 -1.19 -2.26
C LEU A 274 21.75 -0.56 -3.45
N GLU A 275 20.58 0.05 -3.22
CA GLU A 275 19.90 0.79 -4.27
C GLU A 275 20.80 1.87 -4.85
N SER A 276 21.38 2.73 -4.01
CA SER A 276 22.24 3.83 -4.46
C SER A 276 23.47 3.33 -5.26
N MET A 277 24.07 2.21 -4.86
CA MET A 277 25.18 1.58 -5.59
C MET A 277 24.80 1.02 -6.95
N THR A 278 23.51 0.82 -7.24
CA THR A 278 23.06 0.34 -8.56
C THR A 278 23.53 1.24 -9.70
N LYS A 279 23.67 2.54 -9.45
CA LYS A 279 24.17 3.53 -10.43
C LYS A 279 25.66 3.36 -10.68
N GLN A 280 26.44 3.15 -9.62
CA GLN A 280 27.89 3.04 -9.70
C GLN A 280 28.31 1.68 -10.29
N LEU A 281 27.68 0.60 -9.83
CA LEU A 281 27.97 -0.77 -10.28
C LEU A 281 27.21 -1.14 -11.59
N GLN A 282 26.42 -0.23 -12.12
CA GLN A 282 25.61 -0.38 -13.35
C GLN A 282 24.71 -1.62 -13.36
N ALA A 283 24.34 -2.12 -12.18
CA ALA A 283 23.39 -3.20 -11.98
C ALA A 283 21.97 -2.66 -11.74
N GLN A 284 20.94 -3.40 -12.11
CA GLN A 284 19.57 -2.98 -11.87
C GLN A 284 19.07 -3.38 -10.48
N ILE A 285 19.41 -4.58 -10.02
CA ILE A 285 18.98 -5.11 -8.72
C ILE A 285 20.20 -5.59 -7.96
N LEU A 286 20.56 -4.93 -6.86
CA LEU A 286 21.66 -5.34 -5.98
C LEU A 286 21.14 -5.92 -4.68
N ILE A 287 21.80 -6.97 -4.22
CA ILE A 287 21.46 -7.70 -3.01
C ILE A 287 22.70 -7.92 -2.13
N ASP A 288 22.51 -7.97 -0.81
CA ASP A 288 23.55 -8.35 0.14
C ASP A 288 23.77 -9.88 0.18
N GLU A 289 24.83 -10.31 0.84
CA GLU A 289 25.18 -11.74 0.90
C GLU A 289 24.16 -12.57 1.69
N ALA A 290 23.52 -12.01 2.71
CA ALA A 290 22.46 -12.71 3.46
C ALA A 290 21.25 -13.00 2.57
N THR A 291 20.82 -12.02 1.76
CA THR A 291 19.77 -12.19 0.75
C THR A 291 20.21 -13.19 -0.33
N ALA A 292 21.46 -13.07 -0.84
CA ALA A 292 21.97 -13.95 -1.88
C ALA A 292 22.04 -15.41 -1.43
N ALA A 293 22.51 -15.67 -0.20
CA ALA A 293 22.57 -17.01 0.37
C ALA A 293 21.18 -17.65 0.47
N ARG A 294 20.19 -16.90 0.92
CA ARG A 294 18.81 -17.40 1.04
C ARG A 294 18.17 -17.64 -0.33
N ILE A 295 18.38 -16.75 -1.30
CA ILE A 295 17.85 -16.97 -2.65
C ILE A 295 18.47 -18.21 -3.28
N ARG A 296 19.79 -18.45 -3.12
CA ARG A 296 20.43 -19.67 -3.62
C ARG A 296 19.85 -20.95 -3.00
N ALA A 297 19.41 -20.88 -1.75
CA ALA A 297 18.83 -22.01 -1.04
C ALA A 297 17.33 -22.23 -1.33
N GLU A 298 16.57 -21.16 -1.53
CA GLU A 298 15.11 -21.21 -1.53
C GLU A 298 14.51 -21.03 -2.94
N VAL A 299 15.24 -20.39 -3.89
CA VAL A 299 14.69 -20.01 -5.18
C VAL A 299 15.37 -20.79 -6.31
N PRO A 300 14.61 -21.53 -7.13
CA PRO A 300 15.19 -22.25 -8.26
C PRO A 300 15.70 -21.27 -9.35
N THR A 301 16.75 -21.67 -10.07
CA THR A 301 17.37 -20.87 -11.13
C THR A 301 16.43 -20.57 -12.30
N SER A 302 15.37 -21.35 -12.45
CA SER A 302 14.25 -21.09 -13.40
C SER A 302 13.39 -19.89 -13.02
N VAL A 303 13.54 -19.34 -11.80
CA VAL A 303 12.83 -18.15 -11.30
C VAL A 303 13.78 -16.97 -11.18
N ALA A 304 14.96 -17.19 -10.59
CA ALA A 304 15.95 -16.15 -10.37
C ALA A 304 17.36 -16.71 -10.41
N ARG A 305 18.30 -15.91 -10.91
CA ARG A 305 19.74 -16.22 -10.91
C ARG A 305 20.49 -15.15 -10.15
N ILE A 306 21.67 -15.47 -9.65
CA ILE A 306 22.51 -14.56 -8.89
C ILE A 306 23.89 -14.54 -9.49
N ARG A 307 24.48 -13.34 -9.56
CA ARG A 307 25.88 -13.11 -9.92
C ARG A 307 26.57 -12.28 -8.84
N ARG A 308 27.71 -12.70 -8.35
CA ARG A 308 28.58 -11.84 -7.54
C ARG A 308 29.08 -10.67 -8.39
N VAL A 309 28.99 -9.44 -7.88
CA VAL A 309 29.37 -8.23 -8.64
C VAL A 309 30.74 -7.71 -8.21
N ALA A 310 30.89 -7.42 -6.94
CA ALA A 310 32.14 -6.91 -6.37
C ALA A 310 32.15 -7.01 -4.85
N ARG A 311 33.35 -7.02 -4.28
CA ARG A 311 33.57 -6.79 -2.84
C ARG A 311 33.89 -5.32 -2.62
N VAL A 312 32.99 -4.60 -1.95
CA VAL A 312 33.03 -3.14 -1.86
C VAL A 312 32.95 -2.65 -0.41
N ILE A 313 33.52 -1.48 -0.14
CA ILE A 313 33.18 -0.67 1.04
C ILE A 313 32.32 0.48 0.53
N PRO A 314 30.99 0.49 0.82
CA PRO A 314 30.11 1.61 0.47
C PRO A 314 30.52 2.86 1.25
N PHE A 315 30.25 4.03 0.69
CA PHE A 315 30.46 5.30 1.39
C PHE A 315 29.77 5.31 2.78
N GLY A 316 30.50 5.79 3.79
CA GLY A 316 30.03 5.86 5.18
C GLY A 316 29.88 4.49 5.87
N MET A 317 30.51 3.44 5.34
CA MET A 317 30.71 2.15 6.02
C MET A 317 32.21 1.86 6.18
N ASN A 318 32.55 1.07 7.20
CA ASN A 318 33.91 0.62 7.43
C ASN A 318 34.08 -0.88 7.14
N THR A 319 32.97 -1.60 6.95
CA THR A 319 33.00 -3.05 6.75
C THR A 319 32.81 -3.38 5.29
N PRO A 320 33.72 -4.16 4.67
CA PRO A 320 33.50 -4.64 3.32
C PRO A 320 32.30 -5.58 3.23
N LEU A 321 31.59 -5.51 2.14
CA LEU A 321 30.53 -6.46 1.84
C LEU A 321 30.66 -6.99 0.41
N MET A 322 30.29 -8.27 0.20
CA MET A 322 30.08 -8.83 -1.12
C MET A 322 28.71 -8.39 -1.60
N VAL A 323 28.67 -7.75 -2.77
CA VAL A 323 27.45 -7.35 -3.42
C VAL A 323 27.17 -8.28 -4.58
N SER A 324 25.94 -8.76 -4.67
CA SER A 324 25.49 -9.62 -5.78
C SER A 324 24.37 -8.94 -6.55
N GLU A 325 24.22 -9.31 -7.82
CA GLU A 325 23.09 -8.90 -8.67
C GLU A 325 22.07 -10.02 -8.73
N LEU A 326 20.79 -9.65 -8.59
CA LEU A 326 19.67 -10.53 -8.84
C LEU A 326 19.25 -10.41 -10.29
N LEU A 327 19.24 -11.53 -11.00
CA LEU A 327 18.97 -11.65 -12.42
C LEU A 327 17.71 -12.46 -12.70
N PRO A 328 16.97 -12.17 -13.78
CA PRO A 328 15.89 -13.02 -14.22
C PRO A 328 16.40 -14.39 -14.68
N PRO A 329 15.52 -15.39 -14.88
CA PRO A 329 15.87 -16.66 -15.47
C PRO A 329 16.47 -16.46 -16.86
N GLU A 330 17.22 -17.45 -17.33
CA GLU A 330 17.75 -17.46 -18.70
C GLU A 330 16.57 -17.48 -19.70
N SER A 331 16.63 -16.58 -20.66
CA SER A 331 15.63 -16.49 -21.71
C SER A 331 16.24 -15.96 -23.02
N PRO A 332 15.62 -16.20 -24.18
CA PRO A 332 16.11 -15.68 -25.46
C PRO A 332 16.21 -14.14 -25.51
N GLN A 333 15.42 -13.45 -24.69
CA GLN A 333 15.43 -11.98 -24.59
C GLN A 333 16.53 -11.47 -23.66
N PHE A 334 17.09 -12.30 -22.82
CA PHE A 334 18.11 -11.93 -21.84
C PHE A 334 19.45 -12.56 -22.21
N HIS A 335 20.34 -11.78 -22.80
CA HIS A 335 21.61 -12.24 -23.41
C HIS A 335 22.64 -12.83 -22.44
N LEU A 336 22.43 -12.72 -21.11
CA LEU A 336 23.36 -13.20 -20.10
C LEU A 336 23.02 -14.64 -19.70
N THR A 337 23.78 -15.60 -20.24
CA THR A 337 23.66 -17.03 -19.92
C THR A 337 24.39 -17.40 -18.63
N ASP A 338 24.16 -18.59 -18.09
CA ASP A 338 24.90 -19.10 -16.94
C ASP A 338 26.40 -19.23 -17.19
N TYR A 339 26.80 -19.52 -18.44
CA TYR A 339 28.22 -19.49 -18.85
C TYR A 339 28.82 -18.10 -18.66
N HIS A 340 28.11 -17.04 -19.06
CA HIS A 340 28.61 -15.66 -18.90
C HIS A 340 28.67 -15.23 -17.43
N ILE A 341 27.72 -15.67 -16.60
CA ILE A 341 27.77 -15.45 -15.15
C ILE A 341 29.01 -16.10 -14.56
N GLN A 342 29.29 -17.37 -14.89
CA GLN A 342 30.46 -18.07 -14.41
C GLN A 342 31.78 -17.43 -14.91
N ALA A 343 31.83 -16.98 -16.17
CA ALA A 343 32.99 -16.27 -16.71
C ALA A 343 33.25 -14.96 -15.95
N TYR A 344 32.20 -14.20 -15.67
CA TYR A 344 32.30 -12.98 -14.86
C TYR A 344 32.78 -13.28 -13.44
N GLU A 345 32.26 -14.30 -12.76
CA GLU A 345 32.63 -14.63 -11.39
C GLU A 345 34.09 -15.13 -11.29
N LYS A 346 34.58 -15.88 -12.29
CA LYS A 346 36.00 -16.26 -12.40
C LYS A 346 36.88 -15.03 -12.60
N ALA A 347 36.45 -14.08 -13.43
CA ALA A 347 37.14 -12.81 -13.59
C ALA A 347 37.20 -12.01 -12.29
N LEU A 348 36.09 -11.99 -11.53
CA LEU A 348 36.05 -11.36 -10.22
C LEU A 348 36.99 -12.01 -9.21
N ASP A 349 37.09 -13.34 -9.18
CA ASP A 349 38.03 -14.06 -8.32
C ASP A 349 39.49 -13.68 -8.68
N SER A 350 39.83 -13.72 -9.99
CA SER A 350 41.18 -13.28 -10.45
C SER A 350 41.45 -11.81 -10.11
N PHE A 351 40.44 -10.94 -10.22
CA PHE A 351 40.56 -9.53 -9.83
C PHE A 351 40.82 -9.36 -8.34
N GLN A 352 40.13 -10.09 -7.48
CA GLN A 352 40.31 -10.04 -6.04
C GLN A 352 41.72 -10.56 -5.63
N ASP A 353 42.21 -11.57 -6.32
CA ASP A 353 43.55 -12.13 -6.11
C ASP A 353 44.70 -11.25 -6.66
N GLY A 354 44.38 -10.12 -7.28
CA GLY A 354 45.38 -9.20 -7.85
C GLY A 354 45.82 -9.56 -9.28
N ASN A 355 45.26 -10.60 -9.90
CA ASN A 355 45.57 -11.03 -11.26
C ASN A 355 44.75 -10.23 -12.30
N TRP A 356 44.95 -8.92 -12.33
CA TRP A 356 44.08 -8.00 -13.08
C TRP A 356 44.19 -8.16 -14.61
N SER A 357 45.36 -8.52 -15.12
CA SER A 357 45.52 -8.81 -16.56
C SER A 357 44.67 -10.01 -16.99
N GLU A 358 44.60 -11.05 -16.17
CA GLU A 358 43.80 -12.23 -16.43
C GLU A 358 42.29 -11.93 -16.25
N ALA A 359 41.94 -11.22 -15.18
CA ALA A 359 40.59 -10.75 -14.96
C ALA A 359 40.05 -9.93 -16.17
N PHE A 360 40.90 -9.00 -16.66
CA PHE A 360 40.55 -8.19 -17.83
C PHE A 360 40.28 -9.06 -19.08
N ARG A 361 41.12 -10.08 -19.33
CA ARG A 361 40.94 -11.01 -20.44
C ARG A 361 39.67 -11.83 -20.33
N MET A 362 39.34 -12.31 -19.12
CA MET A 362 38.11 -13.08 -18.85
C MET A 362 36.82 -12.23 -19.02
N LEU A 363 36.84 -10.96 -18.62
CA LEU A 363 35.73 -10.06 -18.79
C LEU A 363 35.32 -9.88 -20.27
N HIS A 364 36.22 -10.09 -21.22
CA HIS A 364 35.90 -10.06 -22.66
C HIS A 364 35.06 -11.26 -23.14
N GLN A 365 34.90 -12.30 -22.31
CA GLN A 365 34.01 -13.43 -22.60
C GLN A 365 32.53 -13.11 -22.23
N VAL A 366 32.31 -12.02 -21.50
CA VAL A 366 30.98 -11.56 -21.12
C VAL A 366 30.44 -10.63 -22.22
N PRO A 367 29.14 -10.72 -22.62
CA PRO A 367 28.56 -9.90 -23.67
C PRO A 367 28.80 -8.40 -23.51
N ALA A 368 28.90 -7.67 -24.63
CA ALA A 368 29.14 -6.22 -24.62
C ALA A 368 27.97 -5.44 -24.00
N GLU A 369 26.79 -6.00 -24.04
CA GLU A 369 25.55 -5.43 -23.51
C GLU A 369 25.48 -5.47 -21.97
N ASP A 370 26.32 -6.31 -21.34
CA ASP A 370 26.38 -6.41 -19.87
C ASP A 370 27.13 -5.22 -19.26
N ARG A 371 26.37 -4.27 -18.74
CA ARG A 371 26.91 -3.06 -18.13
C ARG A 371 27.71 -3.28 -16.85
N VAL A 372 27.41 -4.34 -16.10
CA VAL A 372 28.09 -4.64 -14.84
C VAL A 372 29.57 -4.97 -15.08
N LYS A 373 29.89 -5.66 -16.17
CA LYS A 373 31.32 -5.92 -16.52
C LYS A 373 32.10 -4.63 -16.80
N ASP A 374 31.39 -3.60 -17.34
CA ASP A 374 32.06 -2.34 -17.69
C ASP A 374 32.64 -1.65 -16.46
N PHE A 375 31.99 -1.78 -15.29
CA PHE A 375 32.49 -1.26 -14.04
C PHE A 375 33.90 -1.83 -13.71
N LEU A 376 34.06 -3.15 -13.68
CA LEU A 376 35.34 -3.78 -13.42
C LEU A 376 36.36 -3.54 -14.55
N THR A 377 35.90 -3.60 -15.81
CA THR A 377 36.76 -3.37 -16.98
C THR A 377 37.38 -1.97 -16.93
N VAL A 378 36.57 -0.96 -16.67
CA VAL A 378 37.05 0.43 -16.55
C VAL A 378 37.96 0.59 -15.34
N PHE A 379 37.58 0.04 -14.19
CA PHE A 379 38.41 0.10 -12.98
C PHE A 379 39.80 -0.50 -13.21
N ILE A 380 39.89 -1.69 -13.80
CA ILE A 380 41.16 -2.36 -14.12
C ILE A 380 41.98 -1.54 -15.13
N ALA A 381 41.32 -1.01 -16.19
CA ALA A 381 41.98 -0.22 -17.21
C ALA A 381 42.57 1.09 -16.66
N GLN A 382 41.86 1.79 -15.78
CA GLN A 382 42.33 3.03 -15.12
C GLN A 382 43.61 2.82 -14.28
N HIS A 383 43.85 1.62 -13.81
CA HIS A 383 45.05 1.25 -13.05
C HIS A 383 46.14 0.53 -13.90
N GLY A 384 46.07 0.67 -15.23
CA GLY A 384 47.05 0.05 -16.13
C GLY A 384 47.07 -1.48 -16.11
N ARG A 385 45.96 -2.11 -15.74
CA ARG A 385 45.78 -3.57 -15.62
C ARG A 385 46.72 -4.26 -14.59
N SER A 386 47.20 -3.50 -13.62
CA SER A 386 48.07 -4.00 -12.54
C SER A 386 47.45 -3.63 -11.20
N ALA A 387 47.38 -4.59 -10.30
CA ALA A 387 46.91 -4.35 -8.94
C ALA A 387 47.93 -3.47 -8.16
N PRO A 388 47.48 -2.52 -7.35
CA PRO A 388 48.32 -1.78 -6.43
C PRO A 388 49.01 -2.73 -5.44
N PRO A 389 50.20 -2.36 -4.92
CA PRO A 389 50.95 -3.22 -3.96
C PRO A 389 50.14 -3.54 -2.68
N ASP A 390 49.26 -2.67 -2.28
CA ASP A 390 48.37 -2.79 -1.09
C ASP A 390 46.99 -3.34 -1.41
N TRP A 391 46.80 -3.95 -2.59
CA TRP A 391 45.57 -4.51 -3.01
C TRP A 391 45.07 -5.65 -2.10
N ASN A 392 43.86 -5.53 -1.61
CA ASN A 392 43.25 -6.48 -0.69
C ASN A 392 41.92 -7.07 -1.20
N GLY A 393 41.65 -6.97 -2.49
CA GLY A 393 40.43 -7.49 -3.11
C GLY A 393 39.17 -6.62 -2.90
N ILE A 394 39.30 -5.40 -2.38
CA ILE A 394 38.19 -4.57 -1.95
C ILE A 394 38.20 -3.22 -2.70
N ILE A 395 37.10 -2.87 -3.28
CA ILE A 395 36.91 -1.57 -3.94
C ILE A 395 36.27 -0.59 -2.95
N LYS A 396 36.93 0.52 -2.68
CA LYS A 396 36.31 1.65 -1.97
C LYS A 396 35.52 2.48 -2.95
N LEU A 397 34.21 2.53 -2.77
CA LEU A 397 33.35 3.33 -3.63
C LEU A 397 33.44 4.82 -3.22
N PRO A 398 33.57 5.74 -4.19
CA PRO A 398 33.60 7.17 -3.92
C PRO A 398 32.25 7.65 -3.40
N ASP A 399 32.25 8.86 -2.85
CA ASP A 399 31.03 9.60 -2.53
C ASP A 399 30.18 9.83 -3.78
N LYS A 400 28.86 10.10 -3.58
CA LYS A 400 27.93 10.32 -4.69
C LYS A 400 28.31 11.50 -5.56
#